data_77fc8dabaf749a19e4758f5040642535
#
_entry.id   77fc8dabaf749a19e4758f5040642535
#
_cell.length_a   1.000
_cell.length_b   1.000
_cell.length_c   1.000
_cell.angle_alpha   90.00
_cell.angle_beta   90.00
_cell.angle_gamma   90.00
#
_symmetry.space_group_name_H-M   'P 1'
#
loop_
_entity.id
_entity.type
_entity.pdbx_description
1 polymer ?
#
loop_
_entity_poly.entity_id
_entity_poly.type
_entity_poly.pdbx_seq_one_letter_code
_entity_poly.pdbx_strand_id
1 'polypeptide(L)'
;GASTRLAGHRPRRLARRGMPGPLTLILQLTPEHERAIAEAWNLSEAQRSAILANASVSLRCPSHAAAAEVLPGVKPPVVASSIRIASQKSAVEAVWAAERLGDAAELVLDGGRCRYAKPSTVVRFGVFDPQAGGEPARFTVEREGVYDRRMIRDMSERTLLFVCSGNTCRSPMAEAIARSLLTSRGGEDAGGEETPVHVASAGVMAMHGDPASEAAVAAMRDRGIDLSSHRSQPVTRELIDRADVIFTMTAAHRDAVLELAPDAAEKTHRLDADRDVTDPVGADESVYRRTADMIERALQRRLQEEWIQ
;
A
#
# COMPACT_ATOMS: atom_id res chain seq x y z
N GLY A 1 -2.40 14.96 5.56
CA GLY A 1 -1.95 16.27 5.48
C GLY A 1 -0.57 16.57 4.91
N ALA A 2 0.05 17.65 5.39
CA ALA A 2 1.32 18.16 4.88
C ALA A 2 2.49 17.13 5.03
N SER A 3 2.56 16.40 6.14
CA SER A 3 3.61 15.41 6.38
C SER A 3 3.62 14.22 5.41
N THR A 4 2.47 13.90 4.81
CA THR A 4 2.40 12.80 3.83
C THR A 4 2.90 13.19 2.43
N ARG A 5 2.94 14.48 2.11
CA ARG A 5 3.51 14.96 0.83
C ARG A 5 5.04 14.89 0.80
N LEU A 6 5.67 14.85 1.96
CA LEU A 6 7.12 14.78 2.12
C LEU A 6 7.66 13.34 2.13
N ALA A 7 6.78 12.35 2.17
CA ALA A 7 7.17 10.95 2.16
C ALA A 7 7.09 10.39 0.72
N GLY A 8 8.09 9.63 0.30
CA GLY A 8 8.06 8.87 -0.94
C GLY A 8 6.96 7.81 -0.98
N HIS A 9 6.89 7.06 -2.07
CA HIS A 9 5.79 6.11 -2.29
C HIS A 9 5.72 4.98 -1.25
N ARG A 10 6.85 4.42 -0.81
CA ARG A 10 6.88 3.32 0.19
C ARG A 10 6.31 3.70 1.56
N PRO A 11 6.72 4.82 2.19
CA PRO A 11 6.11 5.26 3.45
C PRO A 11 4.60 5.50 3.34
N ARG A 12 4.14 6.10 2.22
CA ARG A 12 2.71 6.32 1.97
C ARG A 12 1.95 5.00 1.84
N ARG A 13 2.55 4.02 1.17
CA ARG A 13 1.97 2.68 0.98
C ARG A 13 1.81 1.96 2.32
N LEU A 14 2.87 1.95 3.15
CA LEU A 14 2.80 1.41 4.50
C LEU A 14 1.80 2.14 5.38
N ALA A 15 1.75 3.48 5.33
CA ALA A 15 0.75 4.26 6.06
C ALA A 15 -0.67 3.87 5.64
N ARG A 16 -0.95 3.81 4.34
CA ARG A 16 -2.28 3.47 3.82
C ARG A 16 -2.74 2.07 4.22
N ARG A 17 -1.83 1.09 4.29
CA ARG A 17 -2.14 -0.32 4.59
C ARG A 17 -2.06 -0.67 6.08
N GLY A 18 -1.26 0.05 6.85
CA GLY A 18 -1.00 -0.23 8.25
C GLY A 18 -1.59 0.78 9.25
N MET A 19 -2.23 1.85 8.76
CA MET A 19 -2.84 2.89 9.58
C MET A 19 -4.29 3.17 9.12
N PRO A 20 -5.21 3.38 10.05
CA PRO A 20 -5.08 3.35 11.50
C PRO A 20 -4.70 1.95 12.01
N GLY A 21 -3.67 1.87 12.88
CA GLY A 21 -3.19 0.55 13.32
C GLY A 21 -1.95 0.57 14.21
N PRO A 22 -1.42 -0.63 14.49
CA PRO A 22 -0.27 -0.82 15.36
C PRO A 22 1.07 -0.58 14.63
N LEU A 23 1.14 0.43 13.77
CA LEU A 23 2.30 0.85 13.01
C LEU A 23 2.79 2.22 13.46
N THR A 24 4.11 2.39 13.56
CA THR A 24 4.78 3.66 13.75
C THR A 24 5.81 3.82 12.63
N LEU A 25 5.74 4.91 11.89
CA LEU A 25 6.69 5.26 10.84
C LEU A 25 7.62 6.34 11.36
N ILE A 26 8.92 6.15 11.18
CA ILE A 26 9.94 7.17 11.43
C ILE A 26 10.47 7.62 10.08
N LEU A 27 10.29 8.90 9.80
CA LEU A 27 10.76 9.53 8.57
C LEU A 27 11.98 10.39 8.87
N GLN A 28 13.09 10.14 8.20
CA GLN A 28 14.26 11.00 8.23
C GLN A 28 13.97 12.27 7.44
N LEU A 29 14.35 13.42 8.00
CA LEU A 29 14.04 14.73 7.46
C LEU A 29 15.29 15.42 6.92
N THR A 30 15.14 16.21 5.87
CA THR A 30 16.11 17.25 5.51
C THR A 30 15.87 18.50 6.35
N PRO A 31 16.85 19.43 6.45
CA PRO A 31 16.64 20.72 7.12
C PRO A 31 15.46 21.53 6.57
N GLU A 32 15.16 21.37 5.28
CA GLU A 32 14.01 22.00 4.63
C GLU A 32 12.70 21.39 5.12
N HIS A 33 12.63 20.04 5.19
CA HIS A 33 11.47 19.33 5.71
C HIS A 33 11.21 19.68 7.19
N GLU A 34 12.26 19.79 8.01
CA GLU A 34 12.10 20.20 9.40
C GLU A 34 11.51 21.60 9.53
N ARG A 35 11.99 22.55 8.74
CA ARG A 35 11.47 23.92 8.71
C ARG A 35 9.99 23.93 8.30
N ALA A 36 9.65 23.25 7.19
CA ALA A 36 8.29 23.18 6.69
C ALA A 36 7.30 22.57 7.71
N ILE A 37 7.72 21.53 8.44
CA ILE A 37 6.91 20.92 9.50
C ILE A 37 6.77 21.88 10.68
N ALA A 38 7.86 22.50 11.12
CA ALA A 38 7.85 23.43 12.23
C ALA A 38 6.95 24.63 11.97
N GLU A 39 6.98 25.19 10.76
CA GLU A 39 6.10 26.27 10.32
C GLU A 39 4.64 25.81 10.23
N ALA A 40 4.36 24.68 9.57
CA ALA A 40 3.00 24.17 9.37
C ALA A 40 2.29 23.84 10.69
N TRP A 41 3.03 23.43 11.72
CA TRP A 41 2.50 23.12 13.05
C TRP A 41 2.71 24.24 14.07
N ASN A 42 3.29 25.36 13.66
CA ASN A 42 3.61 26.50 14.51
C ASN A 42 4.34 26.10 15.81
N LEU A 43 5.43 25.29 15.64
CA LEU A 43 6.18 24.75 16.77
C LEU A 43 7.10 25.81 17.38
N SER A 44 7.08 25.91 18.72
CA SER A 44 8.16 26.61 19.46
C SER A 44 9.49 25.85 19.33
N GLU A 45 10.62 26.49 19.64
CA GLU A 45 11.95 25.85 19.59
C GLU A 45 12.02 24.62 20.50
N ALA A 46 11.44 24.68 21.70
CA ALA A 46 11.39 23.54 22.61
C ALA A 46 10.56 22.38 22.04
N GLN A 47 9.41 22.67 21.41
CA GLN A 47 8.57 21.66 20.77
C GLN A 47 9.27 21.08 19.53
N ARG A 48 9.94 21.91 18.73
CA ARG A 48 10.72 21.45 17.58
C ARG A 48 11.80 20.49 18.01
N SER A 49 12.59 20.84 19.02
CA SER A 49 13.65 20.00 19.57
C SER A 49 13.14 18.65 20.09
N ALA A 50 11.96 18.65 20.72
CA ALA A 50 11.34 17.43 21.25
C ALA A 50 10.69 16.54 20.18
N ILE A 51 10.02 17.14 19.16
CA ILE A 51 9.21 16.41 18.18
C ILE A 51 10.06 15.98 16.97
N LEU A 52 11.05 16.80 16.55
CA LEU A 52 11.89 16.58 15.38
C LEU A 52 13.33 16.16 15.77
N ALA A 53 13.46 15.47 16.91
CA ALA A 53 14.74 15.02 17.40
C ALA A 53 15.49 14.15 16.39
N ASN A 54 16.82 14.35 16.27
CA ASN A 54 17.69 13.61 15.35
C ASN A 54 17.26 13.71 13.87
N ALA A 55 16.77 14.89 13.45
CA ALA A 55 16.28 15.15 12.11
C ALA A 55 15.27 14.08 11.64
N SER A 56 14.35 13.69 12.50
CA SER A 56 13.33 12.69 12.18
C SER A 56 11.99 13.00 12.84
N VAL A 57 10.91 12.52 12.23
CA VAL A 57 9.56 12.59 12.81
C VAL A 57 8.96 11.19 12.90
N SER A 58 8.36 10.89 14.05
CA SER A 58 7.65 9.64 14.29
C SER A 58 6.15 9.86 14.15
N LEU A 59 5.51 9.08 13.28
CA LEU A 59 4.08 9.21 12.96
C LEU A 59 3.34 7.93 13.33
N ARG A 60 2.18 8.08 13.96
CA ARG A 60 1.27 6.99 14.27
C ARG A 60 -0.18 7.44 14.16
N CYS A 61 -1.05 6.60 13.59
CA CYS A 61 -2.48 6.74 13.62
C CYS A 61 -3.08 5.51 14.34
N PRO A 62 -3.56 5.65 15.59
CA PRO A 62 -4.09 4.53 16.35
C PRO A 62 -5.46 4.10 15.83
N SER A 63 -5.74 2.77 15.89
CA SER A 63 -7.05 2.20 15.54
C SER A 63 -7.99 2.01 16.76
N HIS A 64 -7.68 2.62 17.90
CA HIS A 64 -8.47 2.51 19.12
C HIS A 64 -9.64 3.49 19.12
N ALA A 65 -10.85 3.02 19.45
CA ALA A 65 -12.09 3.83 19.40
C ALA A 65 -11.98 5.11 20.23
N ALA A 66 -11.58 5.01 21.50
CA ALA A 66 -11.43 6.20 22.37
C ALA A 66 -10.38 7.19 21.81
N ALA A 67 -9.27 6.70 21.24
CA ALA A 67 -8.29 7.58 20.61
C ALA A 67 -8.84 8.27 19.35
N ALA A 68 -9.64 7.56 18.55
CA ALA A 68 -10.27 8.11 17.35
C ALA A 68 -11.32 9.18 17.68
N GLU A 69 -11.96 9.07 18.83
CA GLU A 69 -12.94 10.06 19.33
C GLU A 69 -12.26 11.29 19.92
N VAL A 70 -11.20 11.11 20.71
CA VAL A 70 -10.53 12.20 21.44
C VAL A 70 -9.60 13.03 20.55
N LEU A 71 -8.78 12.35 19.73
CA LEU A 71 -7.73 13.02 18.96
C LEU A 71 -8.21 14.15 18.02
N PRO A 72 -9.37 14.06 17.34
CA PRO A 72 -9.86 15.14 16.50
C PRO A 72 -10.23 16.42 17.29
N GLY A 73 -10.57 16.29 18.58
CA GLY A 73 -10.89 17.41 19.45
C GLY A 73 -9.68 18.11 20.07
N VAL A 74 -8.47 17.53 19.90
CA VAL A 74 -7.25 18.08 20.49
C VAL A 74 -6.46 18.88 19.44
N LYS A 75 -5.99 20.07 19.85
CA LYS A 75 -5.16 20.89 18.96
C LYS A 75 -3.82 20.20 18.66
N PRO A 76 -3.46 19.99 17.38
CA PRO A 76 -2.20 19.38 17.02
C PRO A 76 -0.99 20.31 17.31
N PRO A 77 0.23 19.74 17.47
CA PRO A 77 0.54 18.31 17.43
C PRO A 77 0.24 17.58 18.75
N VAL A 78 -0.19 16.34 18.69
CA VAL A 78 -0.31 15.45 19.85
C VAL A 78 0.89 14.52 19.88
N VAL A 79 1.63 14.53 20.98
CA VAL A 79 2.82 13.69 21.17
C VAL A 79 2.44 12.50 22.07
N ALA A 80 2.84 11.30 21.65
CA ALA A 80 2.54 10.08 22.40
C ALA A 80 3.83 9.33 22.76
N SER A 81 3.87 8.80 23.97
CA SER A 81 4.94 7.94 24.45
C SER A 81 4.40 6.61 24.94
N SER A 82 5.24 5.57 24.95
CA SER A 82 4.87 4.26 25.46
C SER A 82 5.15 4.15 26.96
N ILE A 83 4.18 3.70 27.71
CA ILE A 83 4.36 3.38 29.15
C ILE A 83 4.89 1.96 29.28
N ARG A 84 6.02 1.79 29.98
CA ARG A 84 6.62 0.50 30.31
C ARG A 84 6.53 0.26 31.80
N ILE A 85 6.05 -0.92 32.17
CA ILE A 85 6.06 -1.42 33.56
C ILE A 85 7.37 -2.16 33.85
N ALA A 86 7.56 -2.58 35.11
CA ALA A 86 8.68 -3.44 35.49
C ALA A 86 8.80 -4.63 34.53
N SER A 87 10.02 -5.10 34.24
CA SER A 87 10.33 -6.11 33.22
C SER A 87 10.18 -5.68 31.75
N GLN A 88 10.14 -4.39 31.48
CA GLN A 88 10.03 -3.82 30.10
C GLN A 88 8.77 -4.21 29.32
N LYS A 89 7.78 -4.82 29.95
CA LYS A 89 6.50 -5.11 29.32
C LYS A 89 5.69 -3.83 29.15
N SER A 90 4.92 -3.74 28.06
CA SER A 90 3.96 -2.64 27.87
C SER A 90 2.79 -2.79 28.82
N ALA A 91 2.30 -1.67 29.34
CA ALA A 91 1.03 -1.64 30.07
C ALA A 91 -0.11 -2.03 29.11
N VAL A 92 -0.89 -3.05 29.47
CA VAL A 92 -2.00 -3.53 28.63
C VAL A 92 -3.37 -3.19 29.19
N GLU A 93 -3.43 -2.69 30.41
CA GLU A 93 -4.62 -2.24 31.13
C GLU A 93 -4.37 -0.84 31.72
N ALA A 94 -5.42 -0.04 31.81
CA ALA A 94 -5.31 1.33 32.26
C ALA A 94 -4.84 1.46 33.70
N VAL A 95 -5.22 0.51 34.57
CA VAL A 95 -4.79 0.48 35.98
C VAL A 95 -3.27 0.45 36.11
N TRP A 96 -2.58 -0.34 35.30
CA TRP A 96 -1.11 -0.43 35.34
C TRP A 96 -0.44 0.85 34.79
N ALA A 97 -1.10 1.51 33.84
CA ALA A 97 -0.66 2.81 33.34
C ALA A 97 -0.81 3.90 34.43
N ALA A 98 -1.97 3.94 35.10
CA ALA A 98 -2.25 4.85 36.18
C ALA A 98 -1.27 4.67 37.37
N GLU A 99 -1.06 3.45 37.83
CA GLU A 99 -0.11 3.14 38.90
C GLU A 99 1.33 3.58 38.54
N ARG A 100 1.73 3.41 37.28
CA ARG A 100 3.09 3.76 36.82
C ARG A 100 3.30 5.27 36.70
N LEU A 101 2.29 6.00 36.28
CA LEU A 101 2.36 7.44 36.07
C LEU A 101 2.08 8.24 37.37
N GLY A 102 1.23 7.72 38.24
CA GLY A 102 0.83 8.43 39.47
C GLY A 102 0.38 9.85 39.14
N ASP A 103 0.90 10.82 39.89
CA ASP A 103 0.58 12.24 39.76
C ASP A 103 1.10 12.89 38.46
N ALA A 104 1.89 12.17 37.65
CA ALA A 104 2.34 12.66 36.34
C ALA A 104 1.24 12.59 35.26
N ALA A 105 0.12 11.92 35.52
CA ALA A 105 -1.02 11.86 34.61
C ALA A 105 -2.20 12.67 35.20
N GLU A 106 -2.60 13.73 34.53
CA GLU A 106 -3.80 14.50 34.94
C GLU A 106 -5.12 13.75 34.66
N LEU A 107 -5.11 12.87 33.65
CA LEU A 107 -6.28 12.10 33.25
C LEU A 107 -5.87 10.74 32.69
N VAL A 108 -6.59 9.71 33.08
CA VAL A 108 -6.46 8.35 32.52
C VAL A 108 -7.78 7.97 31.87
N LEU A 109 -7.74 7.70 30.56
CA LEU A 109 -8.91 7.19 29.84
C LEU A 109 -8.80 5.67 29.72
N ASP A 110 -9.68 4.96 30.41
CA ASP A 110 -9.76 3.52 30.36
C ASP A 110 -10.62 3.07 29.15
N GLY A 111 -9.94 2.62 28.09
CA GLY A 111 -10.58 2.04 26.92
C GLY A 111 -10.61 0.51 26.95
N GLY A 112 -10.40 -0.10 28.12
CA GLY A 112 -10.30 -1.55 28.30
C GLY A 112 -8.92 -2.10 27.95
N ARG A 113 -8.83 -3.44 27.95
CA ARG A 113 -7.57 -4.14 27.70
C ARG A 113 -7.08 -3.96 26.27
N CYS A 114 -5.77 -3.72 26.11
CA CYS A 114 -5.15 -3.56 24.79
C CYS A 114 -5.33 -4.79 23.91
N ARG A 115 -5.90 -4.62 22.72
CA ARG A 115 -6.27 -5.70 21.79
C ARG A 115 -5.11 -6.65 21.46
N TYR A 116 -3.93 -6.14 21.24
CA TYR A 116 -2.79 -6.94 20.77
C TYR A 116 -1.83 -7.35 21.88
N ALA A 117 -1.86 -6.70 23.03
CA ALA A 117 -0.89 -6.87 24.12
C ALA A 117 0.59 -6.82 23.66
N LYS A 118 0.86 -6.24 22.51
CA LYS A 118 2.15 -6.05 21.87
C LYS A 118 2.34 -4.57 21.48
N PRO A 119 3.58 -4.06 21.47
CA PRO A 119 3.84 -2.71 21.00
C PRO A 119 3.56 -2.56 19.50
N SER A 120 3.46 -1.30 19.02
CA SER A 120 3.45 -1.03 17.59
C SER A 120 4.75 -1.49 16.94
N THR A 121 4.69 -1.96 15.71
CA THR A 121 5.86 -2.17 14.87
C THR A 121 6.42 -0.80 14.48
N VAL A 122 7.74 -0.64 14.55
CA VAL A 122 8.43 0.62 14.21
C VAL A 122 9.26 0.42 12.95
N VAL A 123 8.97 1.22 11.94
CA VAL A 123 9.68 1.19 10.66
C VAL A 123 10.29 2.55 10.39
N ARG A 124 11.62 2.59 10.21
CA ARG A 124 12.36 3.80 9.84
C ARG A 124 12.63 3.83 8.35
N PHE A 125 12.41 4.97 7.75
CA PHE A 125 12.81 5.30 6.38
C PHE A 125 13.97 6.29 6.38
N GLY A 126 14.91 6.09 5.46
CA GLY A 126 15.98 7.06 5.21
C GLY A 126 15.46 8.38 4.61
N VAL A 127 16.37 9.28 4.33
CA VAL A 127 16.05 10.58 3.72
C VAL A 127 15.43 10.35 2.35
N PHE A 128 14.27 10.94 2.13
CA PHE A 128 13.64 11.02 0.81
C PHE A 128 14.18 12.26 0.08
N ASP A 129 14.89 12.04 -1.01
CA ASP A 129 15.31 13.09 -1.92
C ASP A 129 14.53 12.96 -3.25
N PRO A 130 13.56 13.85 -3.50
CA PRO A 130 12.77 13.82 -4.72
C PRO A 130 13.61 14.14 -5.98
N GLN A 131 14.80 14.75 -5.85
CA GLN A 131 15.67 15.09 -6.96
C GLN A 131 16.63 13.96 -7.34
N ALA A 132 16.86 13.00 -6.46
CA ALA A 132 17.74 11.87 -6.72
C ALA A 132 17.15 10.81 -7.66
N GLY A 133 15.93 11.00 -8.17
CA GLY A 133 15.28 10.13 -9.19
C GLY A 133 15.04 8.69 -8.74
N GLY A 134 15.30 8.39 -7.47
CA GLY A 134 15.27 7.05 -6.93
C GLY A 134 14.11 6.79 -5.96
N GLU A 135 13.73 5.53 -5.83
CA GLU A 135 12.87 5.10 -4.74
C GLU A 135 13.48 5.49 -3.39
N PRO A 136 12.65 5.93 -2.42
CA PRO A 136 13.16 6.32 -1.12
C PRO A 136 13.93 5.17 -0.50
N ALA A 137 14.99 5.56 0.16
CA ALA A 137 15.92 4.73 0.86
C ALA A 137 15.28 3.52 1.55
N ARG A 138 16.06 2.47 1.61
CA ARG A 138 15.81 1.24 2.35
C ARG A 138 15.12 1.55 3.67
N PHE A 139 14.07 0.85 3.99
CA PHE A 139 13.46 0.92 5.30
C PHE A 139 14.12 -0.12 6.24
N THR A 140 14.13 0.19 7.52
CA THR A 140 14.59 -0.72 8.57
C THR A 140 13.46 -0.94 9.57
N VAL A 141 13.17 -2.20 9.89
CA VAL A 141 12.26 -2.53 11.00
C VAL A 141 13.08 -2.45 12.29
N GLU A 142 12.96 -1.32 12.98
CA GLU A 142 13.69 -1.07 14.25
C GLU A 142 13.12 -1.88 15.42
N ARG A 143 11.80 -2.13 15.38
CA ARG A 143 11.13 -2.93 16.40
C ARG A 143 10.01 -3.73 15.74
N GLU A 144 10.08 -5.03 15.87
CA GLU A 144 8.95 -5.91 15.59
C GLU A 144 7.93 -5.81 16.72
N GLY A 145 6.67 -5.59 16.36
CA GLY A 145 5.56 -5.50 17.28
C GLY A 145 4.42 -6.42 16.87
N VAL A 146 3.25 -5.83 16.58
CA VAL A 146 2.10 -6.59 16.07
C VAL A 146 2.37 -7.10 14.66
N TYR A 147 2.97 -6.27 13.80
CA TYR A 147 3.41 -6.68 12.46
C TYR A 147 4.86 -7.19 12.53
N ASP A 148 5.11 -8.37 11.98
CA ASP A 148 6.45 -8.90 11.78
C ASP A 148 7.11 -8.32 10.50
N ARG A 149 8.39 -8.69 10.26
CA ARG A 149 9.15 -8.19 9.10
C ARG A 149 8.54 -8.61 7.78
N ARG A 150 7.95 -9.82 7.71
CA ARG A 150 7.32 -10.32 6.50
C ARG A 150 6.08 -9.50 6.16
N MET A 151 5.20 -9.26 7.14
CA MET A 151 4.02 -8.41 6.97
C MET A 151 4.40 -6.98 6.52
N ILE A 152 5.47 -6.39 7.10
CA ILE A 152 5.95 -5.07 6.67
C ILE A 152 6.44 -5.10 5.23
N ARG A 153 7.17 -6.14 4.83
CA ARG A 153 7.63 -6.31 3.45
C ARG A 153 6.43 -6.39 2.50
N ASP A 154 5.49 -7.29 2.76
CA ASP A 154 4.28 -7.48 1.94
C ASP A 154 3.46 -6.17 1.82
N MET A 155 3.35 -5.40 2.91
CA MET A 155 2.69 -4.10 2.91
C MET A 155 3.50 -3.01 2.18
N SER A 156 4.81 -3.17 2.00
CA SER A 156 5.67 -2.22 1.31
C SER A 156 5.75 -2.45 -0.20
N GLU A 157 5.40 -3.64 -0.68
CA GLU A 157 5.44 -4.02 -2.08
C GLU A 157 4.44 -3.22 -2.92
N ARG A 158 4.82 -2.94 -4.16
CA ARG A 158 3.89 -2.35 -5.13
C ARG A 158 2.83 -3.37 -5.51
N THR A 159 1.60 -2.90 -5.75
CA THR A 159 0.50 -3.75 -6.18
C THR A 159 -0.14 -3.19 -7.45
N LEU A 160 -0.11 -3.98 -8.52
CA LEU A 160 -0.87 -3.75 -9.74
C LEU A 160 -2.13 -4.59 -9.70
N LEU A 161 -3.29 -3.98 -9.98
CA LEU A 161 -4.57 -4.67 -10.07
C LEU A 161 -5.12 -4.54 -11.48
N PHE A 162 -5.44 -5.66 -12.12
CA PHE A 162 -6.10 -5.70 -13.42
C PHE A 162 -7.58 -6.04 -13.27
N VAL A 163 -8.47 -5.27 -13.89
CA VAL A 163 -9.92 -5.43 -13.73
C VAL A 163 -10.62 -5.61 -15.07
N CYS A 164 -11.44 -6.69 -15.17
CA CYS A 164 -12.36 -6.92 -16.28
C CYS A 164 -13.76 -7.29 -15.75
N SER A 165 -14.63 -7.88 -16.57
CA SER A 165 -15.98 -8.31 -16.14
C SER A 165 -15.92 -9.53 -15.22
N GLY A 166 -15.63 -10.71 -15.75
CA GLY A 166 -15.73 -12.00 -15.05
C GLY A 166 -14.45 -12.51 -14.40
N ASN A 167 -13.30 -11.85 -14.60
CA ASN A 167 -11.99 -12.31 -14.12
C ASN A 167 -11.62 -13.73 -14.60
N THR A 168 -12.06 -14.12 -15.78
CA THR A 168 -11.77 -15.44 -16.38
C THR A 168 -11.01 -15.38 -17.70
N CYS A 169 -10.94 -14.19 -18.35
CA CYS A 169 -10.29 -14.04 -19.66
C CYS A 169 -9.25 -12.92 -19.64
N ARG A 170 -9.66 -11.65 -19.84
CA ARG A 170 -8.77 -10.49 -20.07
C ARG A 170 -7.87 -10.17 -18.89
N SER A 171 -8.41 -9.97 -17.69
CA SER A 171 -7.61 -9.57 -16.53
C SER A 171 -6.67 -10.68 -16.03
N PRO A 172 -7.01 -12.00 -16.08
CA PRO A 172 -6.03 -13.05 -15.79
C PRO A 172 -4.89 -13.11 -16.80
N MET A 173 -5.17 -12.95 -18.10
CA MET A 173 -4.11 -12.86 -19.12
C MET A 173 -3.20 -11.66 -18.86
N ALA A 174 -3.76 -10.49 -18.52
CA ALA A 174 -2.99 -9.30 -18.21
C ALA A 174 -2.10 -9.48 -16.96
N GLU A 175 -2.64 -10.09 -15.91
CA GLU A 175 -1.89 -10.44 -14.70
C GLU A 175 -0.70 -11.33 -15.03
N ALA A 176 -0.92 -12.41 -15.78
CA ALA A 176 0.10 -13.39 -16.12
C ALA A 176 1.21 -12.80 -17.04
N ILE A 177 0.82 -12.00 -18.04
CA ILE A 177 1.75 -11.30 -18.92
C ILE A 177 2.57 -10.26 -18.14
N ALA A 178 1.92 -9.48 -17.27
CA ALA A 178 2.61 -8.49 -16.44
C ALA A 178 3.64 -9.14 -15.52
N ARG A 179 3.31 -10.25 -14.86
CA ARG A 179 4.27 -11.02 -14.05
C ARG A 179 5.47 -11.49 -14.87
N SER A 180 5.23 -12.04 -16.05
CA SER A 180 6.30 -12.49 -16.96
C SER A 180 7.22 -11.35 -17.38
N LEU A 181 6.65 -10.21 -17.78
CA LEU A 181 7.42 -9.02 -18.19
C LEU A 181 8.24 -8.42 -17.04
N LEU A 182 7.69 -8.38 -15.83
CA LEU A 182 8.38 -7.88 -14.64
C LEU A 182 9.52 -8.79 -14.21
N THR A 183 9.33 -10.10 -14.26
CA THR A 183 10.39 -11.08 -13.94
C THR A 183 11.54 -11.00 -14.94
N SER A 184 11.27 -10.81 -16.23
CA SER A 184 12.29 -10.69 -17.27
C SER A 184 13.13 -9.40 -17.16
N ARG A 185 12.62 -8.35 -16.53
CA ARG A 185 13.35 -7.08 -16.31
C ARG A 185 14.28 -7.13 -15.10
N GLY A 186 13.99 -7.96 -14.08
CA GLY A 186 14.84 -8.17 -12.90
C GLY A 186 16.06 -9.04 -13.10
N GLY A 187 16.43 -9.39 -14.34
CA GLY A 187 17.58 -10.21 -14.69
C GLY A 187 18.90 -9.45 -14.67
N GLU A 188 19.85 -9.95 -13.86
CA GLU A 188 21.33 -9.87 -13.89
C GLU A 188 22.05 -8.52 -13.77
N ASP A 189 21.47 -7.35 -14.08
CA ASP A 189 22.19 -6.07 -14.04
C ASP A 189 21.73 -5.09 -12.95
N ALA A 190 20.68 -5.40 -12.20
CA ALA A 190 20.18 -4.53 -11.14
C ALA A 190 20.86 -4.86 -9.79
N GLY A 191 22.02 -4.30 -9.53
CA GLY A 191 22.66 -4.33 -8.20
C GLY A 191 21.89 -3.57 -7.11
N GLY A 192 20.57 -3.35 -7.30
CA GLY A 192 19.62 -2.79 -6.35
C GLY A 192 18.58 -3.84 -5.97
N GLU A 193 18.19 -3.91 -4.69
CA GLU A 193 17.03 -4.66 -4.25
C GLU A 193 15.78 -4.11 -4.96
N GLU A 194 15.41 -4.68 -6.12
CA GLU A 194 14.12 -4.39 -6.75
C GLU A 194 13.01 -4.74 -5.77
N THR A 195 12.10 -3.80 -5.55
CA THR A 195 10.93 -4.08 -4.74
C THR A 195 10.03 -5.00 -5.53
N PRO A 196 9.74 -6.21 -5.05
CA PRO A 196 8.85 -7.11 -5.76
C PRO A 196 7.51 -6.43 -6.00
N VAL A 197 6.99 -6.57 -7.22
CA VAL A 197 5.69 -6.03 -7.61
C VAL A 197 4.67 -7.15 -7.49
N HIS A 198 3.70 -6.97 -6.59
CA HIS A 198 2.57 -7.88 -6.49
C HIS A 198 1.58 -7.57 -7.62
N VAL A 199 1.25 -8.57 -8.43
CA VAL A 199 0.30 -8.45 -9.52
C VAL A 199 -0.93 -9.29 -9.19
N ALA A 200 -2.10 -8.69 -9.32
CA ALA A 200 -3.39 -9.34 -9.05
C ALA A 200 -4.42 -8.98 -10.12
N SER A 201 -5.46 -9.79 -10.25
CA SER A 201 -6.61 -9.47 -11.09
C SER A 201 -7.93 -9.72 -10.37
N ALA A 202 -8.98 -9.01 -10.80
CA ALA A 202 -10.34 -9.15 -10.29
C ALA A 202 -11.37 -8.83 -11.36
N GLY A 203 -12.65 -9.10 -11.08
CA GLY A 203 -13.74 -8.78 -12.00
C GLY A 203 -14.89 -8.04 -11.32
N VAL A 204 -15.50 -7.09 -12.05
CA VAL A 204 -16.62 -6.29 -11.51
C VAL A 204 -17.91 -7.13 -11.35
N MET A 205 -18.01 -8.25 -12.06
CA MET A 205 -19.12 -9.22 -11.97
C MET A 205 -18.60 -10.64 -11.74
N ALA A 206 -17.38 -10.81 -11.22
CA ALA A 206 -16.80 -12.13 -11.00
C ALA A 206 -17.43 -12.83 -9.79
N MET A 207 -17.58 -14.14 -9.92
CA MET A 207 -17.78 -15.03 -8.77
C MET A 207 -16.43 -15.48 -8.23
N HIS A 208 -16.39 -15.98 -7.00
CA HIS A 208 -15.17 -16.54 -6.44
C HIS A 208 -14.91 -17.96 -6.97
N GLY A 209 -13.66 -18.22 -7.40
CA GLY A 209 -13.17 -19.56 -7.60
C GLY A 209 -13.32 -20.15 -9.00
N ASP A 210 -13.92 -19.41 -9.96
CA ASP A 210 -14.00 -19.89 -11.34
C ASP A 210 -12.61 -19.97 -11.97
N PRO A 211 -12.29 -21.02 -12.75
CA PRO A 211 -11.03 -21.11 -13.47
C PRO A 211 -10.96 -20.09 -14.62
N ALA A 212 -9.77 -19.84 -15.11
CA ALA A 212 -9.63 -19.13 -16.38
C ALA A 212 -10.30 -19.93 -17.51
N SER A 213 -10.84 -19.21 -18.51
CA SER A 213 -11.44 -19.89 -19.67
C SER A 213 -10.41 -20.73 -20.41
N GLU A 214 -10.82 -21.89 -20.94
CA GLU A 214 -9.93 -22.81 -21.66
C GLU A 214 -9.17 -22.12 -22.80
N ALA A 215 -9.83 -21.23 -23.52
CA ALA A 215 -9.21 -20.47 -24.60
C ALA A 215 -8.19 -19.43 -24.08
N ALA A 216 -8.39 -18.85 -22.88
CA ALA A 216 -7.38 -18.01 -22.24
C ALA A 216 -6.16 -18.83 -21.81
N VAL A 217 -6.38 -20.01 -21.22
CA VAL A 217 -5.31 -20.94 -20.85
C VAL A 217 -4.50 -21.38 -22.09
N ALA A 218 -5.17 -21.72 -23.19
CA ALA A 218 -4.52 -22.09 -24.45
C ALA A 218 -3.66 -20.93 -25.00
N ALA A 219 -4.23 -19.72 -25.07
CA ALA A 219 -3.53 -18.52 -25.56
C ALA A 219 -2.30 -18.17 -24.71
N MET A 220 -2.34 -18.40 -23.39
CA MET A 220 -1.20 -18.18 -22.51
C MET A 220 -0.15 -19.29 -22.61
N ARG A 221 -0.57 -20.53 -22.78
CA ARG A 221 0.35 -21.67 -22.99
C ARG A 221 1.21 -21.49 -24.24
N ASP A 222 0.67 -20.94 -25.33
CA ASP A 222 1.41 -20.62 -26.55
C ASP A 222 2.54 -19.60 -26.31
N ARG A 223 2.47 -18.87 -25.20
CA ARG A 223 3.47 -17.89 -24.74
C ARG A 223 4.39 -18.43 -23.63
N GLY A 224 4.26 -19.70 -23.30
CA GLY A 224 5.01 -20.32 -22.20
C GLY A 224 4.55 -19.89 -20.81
N ILE A 225 3.33 -19.36 -20.69
CA ILE A 225 2.76 -18.87 -19.42
C ILE A 225 1.66 -19.82 -18.97
N ASP A 226 1.76 -20.34 -17.75
CA ASP A 226 0.72 -21.18 -17.15
C ASP A 226 -0.35 -20.33 -16.45
N LEU A 227 -1.60 -20.48 -16.89
CA LEU A 227 -2.77 -19.83 -16.31
C LEU A 227 -3.73 -20.84 -15.64
N SER A 228 -3.39 -22.11 -15.55
CA SER A 228 -4.26 -23.19 -15.07
C SER A 228 -4.63 -23.05 -13.58
N SER A 229 -3.76 -22.47 -12.79
CA SER A 229 -3.98 -22.25 -11.36
C SER A 229 -4.83 -21.03 -11.03
N HIS A 230 -5.18 -20.21 -12.04
CA HIS A 230 -5.98 -19.01 -11.82
C HIS A 230 -7.35 -19.34 -11.21
N ARG A 231 -7.77 -18.51 -10.27
CA ARG A 231 -9.14 -18.51 -9.70
C ARG A 231 -9.66 -17.10 -9.66
N SER A 232 -10.88 -16.92 -10.18
CA SER A 232 -11.54 -15.63 -10.25
C SER A 232 -11.88 -15.09 -8.86
N GLN A 233 -11.89 -13.77 -8.74
CA GLN A 233 -12.35 -13.06 -7.55
C GLN A 233 -13.07 -11.76 -7.92
N PRO A 234 -14.09 -11.34 -7.16
CA PRO A 234 -14.74 -10.05 -7.37
C PRO A 234 -13.82 -8.91 -6.99
N VAL A 235 -13.96 -7.77 -7.66
CA VAL A 235 -13.33 -6.53 -7.21
C VAL A 235 -13.99 -6.10 -5.89
N THR A 236 -13.17 -5.76 -4.90
CA THR A 236 -13.64 -5.28 -3.60
C THR A 236 -12.96 -3.96 -3.24
N ARG A 237 -13.58 -3.20 -2.33
CA ARG A 237 -12.98 -1.98 -1.81
C ARG A 237 -11.58 -2.23 -1.24
N GLU A 238 -11.38 -3.37 -0.56
CA GLU A 238 -10.08 -3.74 0.00
C GLU A 238 -9.01 -3.95 -1.09
N LEU A 239 -9.32 -4.66 -2.17
CA LEU A 239 -8.41 -4.84 -3.30
C LEU A 239 -8.05 -3.49 -3.95
N ILE A 240 -9.05 -2.61 -4.13
CA ILE A 240 -8.85 -1.27 -4.65
C ILE A 240 -7.92 -0.47 -3.72
N ASP A 241 -8.17 -0.48 -2.42
CA ASP A 241 -7.37 0.27 -1.45
C ASP A 241 -5.92 -0.22 -1.39
N ARG A 242 -5.70 -1.52 -1.53
CA ARG A 242 -4.35 -2.13 -1.56
C ARG A 242 -3.58 -1.85 -2.85
N ALA A 243 -4.26 -1.66 -3.97
CA ALA A 243 -3.62 -1.39 -5.25
C ALA A 243 -2.95 -0.02 -5.27
N ASP A 244 -1.74 0.05 -5.82
CA ASP A 244 -1.05 1.31 -6.13
C ASP A 244 -1.46 1.84 -7.49
N VAL A 245 -1.68 0.94 -8.46
CA VAL A 245 -2.21 1.24 -9.78
C VAL A 245 -3.26 0.21 -10.16
N ILE A 246 -4.34 0.65 -10.77
CA ILE A 246 -5.44 -0.21 -11.26
C ILE A 246 -5.56 0.00 -12.76
N PHE A 247 -5.42 -1.09 -13.52
CA PHE A 247 -5.65 -1.10 -14.95
C PHE A 247 -6.94 -1.83 -15.28
N THR A 248 -7.87 -1.13 -15.90
CA THR A 248 -9.14 -1.69 -16.33
C THR A 248 -9.13 -1.99 -17.83
N MET A 249 -9.81 -3.04 -18.23
CA MET A 249 -9.84 -3.47 -19.65
C MET A 249 -10.68 -2.54 -20.52
N THR A 250 -11.69 -1.86 -19.94
CA THR A 250 -12.57 -0.93 -20.65
C THR A 250 -12.87 0.29 -19.78
N ALA A 251 -13.44 1.33 -20.42
CA ALA A 251 -13.97 2.50 -19.71
C ALA A 251 -15.07 2.11 -18.72
N ALA A 252 -16.00 1.22 -19.12
CA ALA A 252 -17.06 0.76 -18.22
C ALA A 252 -16.52 0.05 -16.96
N HIS A 253 -15.45 -0.72 -17.06
CA HIS A 253 -14.80 -1.32 -15.88
C HIS A 253 -14.16 -0.25 -14.98
N ARG A 254 -13.61 0.83 -15.56
CA ARG A 254 -13.10 1.96 -14.79
C ARG A 254 -14.21 2.63 -14.00
N ASP A 255 -15.32 2.90 -14.65
CA ASP A 255 -16.47 3.54 -14.01
C ASP A 255 -17.03 2.67 -12.87
N ALA A 256 -17.16 1.36 -13.06
CA ALA A 256 -17.56 0.44 -12.01
C ALA A 256 -16.57 0.40 -10.80
N VAL A 257 -15.28 0.50 -11.04
CA VAL A 257 -14.27 0.64 -9.94
C VAL A 257 -14.47 1.96 -9.20
N LEU A 258 -14.74 3.05 -9.91
CA LEU A 258 -14.94 4.36 -9.31
C LEU A 258 -16.31 4.50 -8.58
N GLU A 259 -17.31 3.73 -8.97
CA GLU A 259 -18.56 3.63 -8.19
C GLU A 259 -18.30 3.01 -6.81
N LEU A 260 -17.44 1.98 -6.73
CA LEU A 260 -17.04 1.37 -5.45
C LEU A 260 -16.09 2.23 -4.63
N ALA A 261 -15.23 3.00 -5.30
CA ALA A 261 -14.18 3.80 -4.68
C ALA A 261 -13.89 5.08 -5.48
N PRO A 262 -14.68 6.16 -5.31
CA PRO A 262 -14.49 7.42 -6.03
C PRO A 262 -13.12 8.05 -5.80
N ASP A 263 -12.53 7.84 -4.62
CA ASP A 263 -11.21 8.30 -4.21
C ASP A 263 -10.04 7.55 -4.91
N ALA A 264 -10.33 6.48 -5.66
CA ALA A 264 -9.33 5.76 -6.45
C ALA A 264 -9.11 6.33 -7.87
N ALA A 265 -9.72 7.47 -8.22
CA ALA A 265 -9.69 8.02 -9.58
C ALA A 265 -8.27 8.27 -10.10
N GLU A 266 -7.36 8.79 -9.26
CA GLU A 266 -5.98 9.12 -9.64
C GLU A 266 -5.11 7.88 -9.95
N LYS A 267 -5.49 6.72 -9.43
CA LYS A 267 -4.75 5.44 -9.62
C LYS A 267 -5.45 4.44 -10.54
N THR A 268 -6.64 4.80 -11.10
CA THR A 268 -7.44 3.90 -11.94
C THR A 268 -7.43 4.37 -13.39
N HIS A 269 -6.82 3.58 -14.25
CA HIS A 269 -6.62 3.89 -15.67
C HIS A 269 -7.09 2.75 -16.55
N ARG A 270 -7.47 3.04 -17.79
CA ARG A 270 -7.60 1.97 -18.80
C ARG A 270 -6.22 1.41 -19.11
N LEU A 271 -6.12 0.12 -19.35
CA LEU A 271 -4.85 -0.53 -19.71
C LEU A 271 -4.31 0.05 -21.02
N ASP A 272 -5.11 0.09 -22.08
CA ASP A 272 -4.81 0.86 -23.28
C ASP A 272 -5.47 2.25 -23.15
N ALA A 273 -4.67 3.31 -23.23
CA ALA A 273 -5.14 4.68 -23.06
C ALA A 273 -6.14 5.09 -24.16
N ASP A 274 -5.93 4.57 -25.39
CA ASP A 274 -6.65 5.01 -26.57
C ASP A 274 -7.95 4.26 -26.80
N ARG A 275 -8.02 2.97 -26.41
CA ARG A 275 -9.15 2.09 -26.71
C ARG A 275 -9.39 1.04 -25.64
N ASP A 276 -10.56 0.46 -25.65
CA ASP A 276 -10.92 -0.67 -24.82
C ASP A 276 -10.27 -1.97 -25.32
N VAL A 277 -9.88 -2.85 -24.39
CA VAL A 277 -9.42 -4.20 -24.73
C VAL A 277 -10.62 -5.05 -25.12
N THR A 278 -10.59 -5.57 -26.36
CA THR A 278 -11.66 -6.38 -26.95
C THR A 278 -12.01 -7.57 -26.03
N ASP A 279 -13.32 -7.82 -25.87
CA ASP A 279 -13.80 -8.99 -25.13
C ASP A 279 -13.78 -10.24 -26.01
N PRO A 280 -12.97 -11.27 -25.69
CA PRO A 280 -12.89 -12.48 -26.47
C PRO A 280 -13.93 -13.54 -26.10
N VAL A 281 -14.81 -13.27 -25.11
CA VAL A 281 -15.82 -14.24 -24.63
C VAL A 281 -16.71 -14.72 -25.78
N GLY A 282 -16.83 -16.05 -25.92
CA GLY A 282 -17.63 -16.65 -26.98
C GLY A 282 -16.95 -16.72 -28.36
N ALA A 283 -15.75 -16.16 -28.52
CA ALA A 283 -15.00 -16.23 -29.75
C ALA A 283 -14.01 -17.42 -29.76
N ASP A 284 -13.42 -17.67 -30.92
CA ASP A 284 -12.41 -18.72 -31.09
C ASP A 284 -11.03 -18.35 -30.46
N GLU A 285 -10.15 -19.32 -30.35
CA GLU A 285 -8.80 -19.13 -29.77
C GLU A 285 -7.98 -18.04 -30.49
N SER A 286 -8.19 -17.80 -31.77
CA SER A 286 -7.46 -16.80 -32.52
C SER A 286 -7.76 -15.38 -32.01
N VAL A 287 -9.00 -15.14 -31.56
CA VAL A 287 -9.40 -13.88 -30.93
C VAL A 287 -8.72 -13.72 -29.57
N TYR A 288 -8.64 -14.81 -28.76
CA TYR A 288 -7.91 -14.77 -27.49
C TYR A 288 -6.43 -14.46 -27.67
N ARG A 289 -5.78 -15.05 -28.70
CA ARG A 289 -4.37 -14.75 -29.02
C ARG A 289 -4.20 -13.28 -29.39
N ARG A 290 -5.06 -12.73 -30.27
CA ARG A 290 -5.04 -11.31 -30.62
C ARG A 290 -5.29 -10.39 -29.42
N THR A 291 -6.20 -10.79 -28.52
CA THR A 291 -6.46 -10.04 -27.27
C THR A 291 -5.23 -10.06 -26.36
N ALA A 292 -4.55 -11.20 -26.23
CA ALA A 292 -3.30 -11.31 -25.48
C ALA A 292 -2.19 -10.42 -26.09
N ASP A 293 -2.06 -10.36 -27.42
CA ASP A 293 -1.13 -9.45 -28.10
C ASP A 293 -1.45 -7.98 -27.85
N MET A 294 -2.73 -7.64 -27.82
CA MET A 294 -3.17 -6.26 -27.48
C MET A 294 -2.82 -5.90 -26.04
N ILE A 295 -3.09 -6.80 -25.10
CA ILE A 295 -2.77 -6.63 -23.68
C ILE A 295 -1.26 -6.47 -23.50
N GLU A 296 -0.45 -7.32 -24.11
CA GLU A 296 1.01 -7.26 -23.99
C GLU A 296 1.59 -5.95 -24.50
N ARG A 297 1.17 -5.52 -25.69
CA ARG A 297 1.58 -4.20 -26.26
C ARG A 297 1.18 -3.03 -25.36
N ALA A 298 -0.03 -3.07 -24.79
CA ALA A 298 -0.47 -2.03 -23.87
C ALA A 298 0.37 -2.05 -22.57
N LEU A 299 0.65 -3.23 -22.01
CA LEU A 299 1.51 -3.39 -20.84
C LEU A 299 2.92 -2.89 -21.09
N GLN A 300 3.54 -3.22 -22.24
CA GLN A 300 4.88 -2.75 -22.59
C GLN A 300 4.95 -1.21 -22.64
N ARG A 301 3.92 -0.54 -23.17
CA ARG A 301 3.81 0.93 -23.14
C ARG A 301 3.70 1.45 -21.72
N ARG A 302 2.80 0.86 -20.89
CA ARG A 302 2.61 1.25 -19.49
C ARG A 302 3.85 1.03 -18.62
N LEU A 303 4.63 -0.02 -18.89
CA LEU A 303 5.90 -0.28 -18.22
C LEU A 303 7.02 0.72 -18.56
N GLN A 304 6.89 1.47 -19.66
CA GLN A 304 7.81 2.54 -20.03
C GLN A 304 7.40 3.89 -19.40
N GLU A 305 6.15 4.04 -19.01
CA GLU A 305 5.65 5.22 -18.32
C GLU A 305 6.09 5.16 -16.83
N GLU A 306 6.30 6.30 -16.18
CA GLU A 306 6.76 6.41 -14.77
C GLU A 306 5.83 5.74 -13.72
N TRP A 307 4.71 5.17 -14.14
CA TRP A 307 3.72 4.55 -13.27
C TRP A 307 4.21 3.27 -12.57
N ILE A 308 5.25 2.63 -13.12
CA ILE A 308 5.75 1.33 -12.66
C ILE A 308 7.22 1.42 -12.20
N GLN A 309 7.86 2.58 -12.36
CA GLN A 309 9.22 2.85 -11.89
C GLN A 309 9.28 3.17 -10.39
#